data_829a12018955340eedec8bc20d220c64
#
_entry.id   829a12018955340eedec8bc20d220c64
#
_cell.length_a   1.000
_cell.length_b   1.000
_cell.length_c   1.000
_cell.angle_alpha   90.00
_cell.angle_beta   90.00
_cell.angle_gamma   90.00
#
_symmetry.space_group_name_H-M   'P 1'
#
loop_
_entity.id
_entity.type
_entity.pdbx_description
1 polymer ?
#
loop_
_entity_poly.entity_id
_entity_poly.type
_entity_poly.pdbx_seq_one_letter_code
_entity_poly.pdbx_strand_id
1 'polypeptide(L)'
;MDETLLEKFIQQYLLSQTQPQVSFTWHGGEPLLRPISFYEKALKLQQKYGKGYDIQNSLQTNGTLITDEWCRFFKDNDFLIGLSIDGTATMHNLYRTTPRGKDTFDEVMRGIELLNKHGVEWNAMAVVNNQNADHPIEFYNFFKNIGCHFIQFTPIVERQIQHSDGRHLASLKDKDLLVTSYSVSAEQWGAFLCAIFDEWIKEDVGDYYIQLFDATLANWVGVTPSICTLARTCGHAGVMEHNGDVYACDHFVFPEYKLGNIKDKTLTEMMYSPQQLTFGKNKHNLLPKQCKECPYMFACNGECPKNRFITDCYGMPGLNYLCKGYKRCLLYTSPSPRDS
;
A
#
# COMPACT_ATOMS: atom_id res chain seq x y z
N MET A 1 9.65 11.77 15.75
CA MET A 1 10.99 11.13 15.82
C MET A 1 12.00 12.24 16.07
N ASP A 2 12.84 12.11 17.08
CA ASP A 2 13.99 12.99 17.34
C ASP A 2 15.24 12.51 16.57
N GLU A 3 16.30 13.32 16.57
CA GLU A 3 17.52 13.00 15.79
C GLU A 3 18.25 11.75 16.30
N THR A 4 18.25 11.51 17.59
CA THR A 4 18.91 10.32 18.19
C THR A 4 18.20 9.05 17.75
N LEU A 5 16.87 9.06 17.73
CA LEU A 5 16.07 7.94 17.28
C LEU A 5 16.21 7.71 15.77
N LEU A 6 16.26 8.80 14.98
CA LEU A 6 16.51 8.73 13.54
C LEU A 6 17.85 8.09 13.23
N GLU A 7 18.93 8.50 13.92
CA GLU A 7 20.26 7.93 13.74
C GLU A 7 20.30 6.45 14.11
N LYS A 8 19.68 6.09 15.26
CA LYS A 8 19.58 4.70 15.70
C LYS A 8 18.80 3.83 14.70
N PHE A 9 17.71 4.36 14.15
CA PHE A 9 16.91 3.66 13.13
C PHE A 9 17.75 3.39 11.88
N ILE A 10 18.35 4.43 11.28
CA ILE A 10 19.10 4.30 10.04
C ILE A 10 20.28 3.34 10.22
N GLN A 11 21.01 3.47 11.33
CA GLN A 11 22.14 2.56 11.63
C GLN A 11 21.67 1.11 11.73
N GLN A 12 20.64 0.84 12.53
CA GLN A 12 20.16 -0.53 12.73
C GLN A 12 19.51 -1.11 11.47
N TYR A 13 18.78 -0.29 10.71
CA TYR A 13 18.14 -0.74 9.49
C TYR A 13 19.17 -1.16 8.45
N LEU A 14 20.21 -0.36 8.23
CA LEU A 14 21.30 -0.70 7.32
C LEU A 14 22.09 -1.93 7.78
N LEU A 15 22.38 -2.04 9.08
CA LEU A 15 23.06 -3.23 9.63
C LEU A 15 22.23 -4.52 9.52
N SER A 16 20.92 -4.42 9.41
CA SER A 16 20.03 -5.59 9.26
C SER A 16 19.89 -6.08 7.81
N GLN A 17 20.39 -5.31 6.83
CA GLN A 17 20.24 -5.66 5.42
C GLN A 17 21.28 -6.67 4.96
N THR A 18 20.84 -7.59 4.10
CA THR A 18 21.68 -8.62 3.49
C THR A 18 21.81 -8.47 1.97
N GLN A 19 21.02 -7.57 1.38
CA GLN A 19 21.02 -7.28 -0.05
C GLN A 19 21.68 -5.92 -0.30
N PRO A 20 22.35 -5.74 -1.44
CA PRO A 20 23.01 -4.47 -1.75
C PRO A 20 22.05 -3.31 -1.96
N GLN A 21 20.82 -3.57 -2.42
CA GLN A 21 19.79 -2.55 -2.58
C GLN A 21 18.95 -2.41 -1.32
N VAL A 22 18.82 -1.19 -0.81
CA VAL A 22 18.09 -0.88 0.42
C VAL A 22 17.13 0.29 0.18
N SER A 23 15.86 0.07 0.43
CA SER A 23 14.83 1.10 0.25
C SER A 23 14.36 1.64 1.60
N PHE A 24 14.35 2.95 1.72
CA PHE A 24 13.69 3.67 2.82
C PHE A 24 12.38 4.25 2.32
N THR A 25 11.28 3.87 2.96
CA THR A 25 9.95 4.44 2.66
C THR A 25 9.51 5.33 3.82
N TRP A 26 9.40 6.62 3.54
CA TRP A 26 8.94 7.62 4.49
C TRP A 26 7.43 7.77 4.37
N HIS A 27 6.74 7.43 5.45
CA HIS A 27 5.29 7.33 5.49
C HIS A 27 4.74 7.75 6.87
N GLY A 28 3.43 7.66 7.05
CA GLY A 28 2.74 7.86 8.32
C GLY A 28 2.32 9.31 8.57
N GLY A 29 1.06 9.54 8.94
CA GLY A 29 0.46 10.86 8.99
C GLY A 29 0.65 11.60 7.66
N GLU A 30 1.26 12.78 7.72
CA GLU A 30 1.75 13.48 6.52
C GLU A 30 3.26 13.78 6.70
N PRO A 31 4.14 13.11 5.92
CA PRO A 31 5.58 13.25 6.11
C PRO A 31 6.12 14.65 5.77
N LEU A 32 5.45 15.40 4.87
CA LEU A 32 5.86 16.77 4.52
C LEU A 32 5.60 17.81 5.64
N LEU A 33 4.97 17.42 6.74
CA LEU A 33 4.95 18.21 7.95
C LEU A 33 6.32 18.25 8.66
N ARG A 34 7.22 17.32 8.32
CA ARG A 34 8.62 17.42 8.73
C ARG A 34 9.35 18.37 7.80
N PRO A 35 10.26 19.22 8.32
CA PRO A 35 11.03 20.12 7.47
C PRO A 35 12.05 19.35 6.61
N ILE A 36 12.47 19.95 5.50
CA ILE A 36 13.49 19.38 4.59
C ILE A 36 14.77 19.02 5.35
N SER A 37 15.16 19.84 6.34
CA SER A 37 16.35 19.59 7.18
C SER A 37 16.32 18.23 7.92
N PHE A 38 15.14 17.68 8.21
CA PHE A 38 15.00 16.33 8.77
C PHE A 38 15.48 15.28 7.75
N TYR A 39 15.07 15.42 6.51
CA TYR A 39 15.45 14.48 5.43
C TYR A 39 16.91 14.66 5.00
N GLU A 40 17.43 15.89 4.98
CA GLU A 40 18.87 16.14 4.79
C GLU A 40 19.71 15.44 5.86
N LYS A 41 19.25 15.46 7.11
CA LYS A 41 19.88 14.73 8.20
C LYS A 41 19.82 13.21 7.95
N ALA A 42 18.67 12.70 7.53
CA ALA A 42 18.50 11.28 7.20
C ALA A 42 19.48 10.84 6.09
N LEU A 43 19.59 11.63 5.01
CA LEU A 43 20.53 11.36 3.92
C LEU A 43 22.00 11.35 4.38
N LYS A 44 22.40 12.31 5.22
CA LYS A 44 23.75 12.33 5.82
C LYS A 44 24.03 11.07 6.66
N LEU A 45 23.04 10.61 7.40
CA LEU A 45 23.15 9.39 8.20
C LEU A 45 23.18 8.14 7.31
N GLN A 46 22.40 8.10 6.24
CA GLN A 46 22.46 7.03 5.24
C GLN A 46 23.84 6.97 4.58
N GLN A 47 24.42 8.10 4.20
CA GLN A 47 25.79 8.17 3.65
C GLN A 47 26.84 7.71 4.69
N LYS A 48 26.65 8.07 5.96
CA LYS A 48 27.59 7.70 7.05
C LYS A 48 27.62 6.20 7.29
N TYR A 49 26.44 5.55 7.33
CA TYR A 49 26.31 4.14 7.72
C TYR A 49 26.11 3.18 6.54
N GLY A 50 25.74 3.69 5.35
CA GLY A 50 25.33 2.90 4.19
C GLY A 50 26.42 2.67 3.15
N LYS A 51 27.72 2.73 3.51
CA LYS A 51 28.80 2.48 2.57
C LYS A 51 28.70 1.07 1.96
N GLY A 52 28.57 0.99 0.65
CA GLY A 52 28.44 -0.26 -0.10
C GLY A 52 26.99 -0.68 -0.37
N TYR A 53 26.01 0.07 0.09
CA TYR A 53 24.59 -0.11 -0.28
C TYR A 53 24.18 0.87 -1.39
N ASP A 54 23.31 0.40 -2.26
CA ASP A 54 22.50 1.22 -3.17
C ASP A 54 21.22 1.62 -2.44
N ILE A 55 21.17 2.87 -1.96
CA ILE A 55 20.09 3.35 -1.10
C ILE A 55 19.07 4.15 -1.91
N GLN A 56 17.84 3.69 -1.90
CA GLN A 56 16.71 4.35 -2.54
C GLN A 56 15.77 4.94 -1.48
N ASN A 57 15.27 6.15 -1.72
CA ASN A 57 14.31 6.80 -0.86
C ASN A 57 12.98 7.00 -1.59
N SER A 58 11.89 6.61 -0.95
CA SER A 58 10.52 6.92 -1.39
C SER A 58 9.76 7.63 -0.28
N LEU A 59 8.80 8.47 -0.65
CA LEU A 59 8.01 9.23 0.29
C LEU A 59 6.55 9.23 -0.15
N GLN A 60 5.65 8.78 0.74
CA GLN A 60 4.22 8.75 0.48
C GLN A 60 3.54 9.96 1.10
N THR A 61 2.92 10.80 0.27
CA THR A 61 2.29 12.06 0.69
C THR A 61 0.89 12.25 0.14
N ASN A 62 0.08 13.04 0.83
CA ASN A 62 -1.19 13.54 0.31
C ASN A 62 -1.02 14.66 -0.74
N GLY A 63 0.18 15.14 -0.99
CA GLY A 63 0.52 16.09 -2.04
C GLY A 63 0.19 17.56 -1.76
N THR A 64 -0.58 17.87 -0.73
CA THR A 64 -1.08 19.25 -0.49
C THR A 64 0.02 20.24 -0.09
N LEU A 65 1.13 19.75 0.46
CA LEU A 65 2.25 20.57 0.97
C LEU A 65 3.44 20.63 0.00
N ILE A 66 3.33 20.06 -1.21
CA ILE A 66 4.41 20.11 -2.20
C ILE A 66 4.65 21.56 -2.64
N THR A 67 5.93 21.96 -2.67
CA THR A 67 6.42 23.26 -3.10
C THR A 67 7.58 23.13 -4.07
N ASP A 68 7.98 24.22 -4.75
CA ASP A 68 9.20 24.22 -5.58
C ASP A 68 10.47 23.83 -4.81
N GLU A 69 10.54 24.15 -3.52
CA GLU A 69 11.66 23.78 -2.65
C GLU A 69 11.69 22.26 -2.42
N TRP A 70 10.52 21.66 -2.10
CA TRP A 70 10.39 20.23 -1.97
C TRP A 70 10.74 19.49 -3.28
N CYS A 71 10.26 20.00 -4.42
CA CYS A 71 10.55 19.36 -5.70
C CYS A 71 12.05 19.39 -6.04
N ARG A 72 12.74 20.52 -5.77
CA ARG A 72 14.21 20.56 -5.90
C ARG A 72 14.89 19.53 -5.02
N PHE A 73 14.51 19.48 -3.74
CA PHE A 73 15.07 18.51 -2.79
C PHE A 73 14.85 17.06 -3.27
N PHE A 74 13.65 16.72 -3.72
CA PHE A 74 13.34 15.39 -4.24
C PHE A 74 14.16 15.05 -5.47
N LYS A 75 14.26 15.97 -6.43
CA LYS A 75 15.02 15.77 -7.66
C LYS A 75 16.51 15.61 -7.40
N ASP A 76 17.09 16.46 -6.57
CA ASP A 76 18.51 16.47 -6.25
C ASP A 76 18.95 15.21 -5.47
N ASN A 77 18.01 14.49 -4.86
CA ASN A 77 18.26 13.31 -4.02
C ASN A 77 17.54 12.04 -4.52
N ASP A 78 17.04 12.02 -5.75
CA ASP A 78 16.41 10.87 -6.42
C ASP A 78 15.28 10.22 -5.59
N PHE A 79 14.42 11.04 -4.98
CA PHE A 79 13.24 10.52 -4.27
C PHE A 79 12.15 10.10 -5.25
N LEU A 80 11.60 8.90 -5.04
CA LEU A 80 10.34 8.49 -5.65
C LEU A 80 9.16 8.97 -4.77
N ILE A 81 8.21 9.70 -5.37
CA ILE A 81 7.07 10.23 -4.64
C ILE A 81 5.82 9.39 -4.91
N GLY A 82 5.32 8.73 -3.86
CA GLY A 82 3.99 8.14 -3.86
C GLY A 82 2.95 9.22 -3.54
N LEU A 83 2.06 9.51 -4.48
CA LEU A 83 1.08 10.57 -4.34
C LEU A 83 -0.32 10.00 -4.14
N SER A 84 -0.99 10.43 -3.09
CA SER A 84 -2.36 10.02 -2.80
C SER A 84 -3.36 10.85 -3.60
N ILE A 85 -4.01 10.24 -4.61
CA ILE A 85 -5.07 10.87 -5.41
C ILE A 85 -6.08 9.82 -5.86
N ASP A 86 -7.38 10.09 -5.68
CA ASP A 86 -8.46 9.10 -5.83
C ASP A 86 -9.36 9.36 -7.04
N GLY A 87 -8.78 9.75 -8.18
CA GLY A 87 -9.51 10.03 -9.42
C GLY A 87 -9.86 11.50 -9.59
N THR A 88 -10.96 11.81 -10.29
CA THR A 88 -11.42 13.18 -10.59
C THR A 88 -11.70 14.00 -9.32
N ALA A 89 -11.87 15.32 -9.46
CA ALA A 89 -12.17 16.21 -8.35
C ALA A 89 -13.39 15.73 -7.52
N THR A 90 -14.43 15.30 -8.18
CA THR A 90 -15.64 14.77 -7.52
C THR A 90 -15.35 13.51 -6.71
N MET A 91 -14.57 12.59 -7.26
CA MET A 91 -14.20 11.33 -6.60
C MET A 91 -13.26 11.58 -5.42
N HIS A 92 -12.24 12.41 -5.64
CA HIS A 92 -11.21 12.71 -4.65
C HIS A 92 -11.79 13.46 -3.44
N ASN A 93 -12.52 14.54 -3.68
CA ASN A 93 -13.02 15.43 -2.63
C ASN A 93 -14.13 14.81 -1.79
N LEU A 94 -14.72 13.68 -2.22
CA LEU A 94 -15.73 12.98 -1.44
C LEU A 94 -15.20 12.49 -0.07
N TYR A 95 -13.93 12.04 -0.05
CA TYR A 95 -13.32 11.49 1.16
C TYR A 95 -11.98 12.13 1.54
N ARG A 96 -11.34 12.87 0.62
CA ARG A 96 -10.08 13.55 0.88
C ARG A 96 -10.29 15.04 1.08
N THR A 97 -10.69 15.37 2.29
CA THR A 97 -10.88 16.76 2.73
C THR A 97 -9.93 17.11 3.87
N THR A 98 -9.71 18.39 4.07
CA THR A 98 -9.04 18.87 5.28
C THR A 98 -9.87 18.54 6.54
N PRO A 99 -9.29 18.58 7.76
CA PRO A 99 -10.07 18.40 9.00
C PRO A 99 -11.23 19.40 9.18
N ARG A 100 -11.22 20.48 8.40
CA ARG A 100 -12.30 21.48 8.36
C ARG A 100 -13.31 21.26 7.23
N GLY A 101 -13.21 20.14 6.51
CA GLY A 101 -14.10 19.79 5.41
C GLY A 101 -13.85 20.54 4.09
N LYS A 102 -12.68 21.20 3.93
CA LYS A 102 -12.31 21.84 2.66
C LYS A 102 -11.77 20.78 1.70
N ASP A 103 -12.14 20.88 0.44
CA ASP A 103 -11.62 20.09 -0.67
C ASP A 103 -10.10 20.23 -0.82
N THR A 104 -9.43 19.14 -1.25
CA THR A 104 -7.97 19.12 -1.39
C THR A 104 -7.48 18.84 -2.81
N PHE A 105 -8.37 18.56 -3.75
CA PHE A 105 -8.00 18.19 -5.11
C PHE A 105 -7.11 19.21 -5.82
N ASP A 106 -7.45 20.49 -5.73
CA ASP A 106 -6.69 21.55 -6.41
C ASP A 106 -5.26 21.69 -5.84
N GLU A 107 -5.12 21.53 -4.51
CA GLU A 107 -3.78 21.53 -3.89
C GLU A 107 -2.94 20.34 -4.34
N VAL A 108 -3.56 19.16 -4.51
CA VAL A 108 -2.88 17.95 -5.00
C VAL A 108 -2.48 18.12 -6.47
N MET A 109 -3.39 18.63 -7.33
CA MET A 109 -3.09 18.87 -8.75
C MET A 109 -1.95 19.88 -8.92
N ARG A 110 -1.94 20.97 -8.13
CA ARG A 110 -0.78 21.89 -8.08
C ARG A 110 0.50 21.15 -7.69
N GLY A 111 0.43 20.23 -6.72
CA GLY A 111 1.58 19.39 -6.34
C GLY A 111 2.10 18.54 -7.51
N ILE A 112 1.20 17.94 -8.30
CA ILE A 112 1.54 17.16 -9.51
C ILE A 112 2.21 18.05 -10.56
N GLU A 113 1.65 19.24 -10.82
CA GLU A 113 2.24 20.20 -11.77
C GLU A 113 3.67 20.57 -11.36
N LEU A 114 3.92 20.79 -10.07
CA LEU A 114 5.26 21.07 -9.54
C LEU A 114 6.21 19.87 -9.70
N LEU A 115 5.77 18.66 -9.37
CA LEU A 115 6.57 17.44 -9.56
C LEU A 115 6.97 17.29 -11.04
N ASN A 116 6.02 17.42 -11.96
CA ASN A 116 6.25 17.33 -13.40
C ASN A 116 7.20 18.45 -13.87
N LYS A 117 6.98 19.69 -13.45
CA LYS A 117 7.84 20.85 -13.77
C LYS A 117 9.31 20.62 -13.42
N HIS A 118 9.57 19.99 -12.28
CA HIS A 118 10.92 19.71 -11.78
C HIS A 118 11.47 18.34 -12.24
N GLY A 119 10.68 17.55 -12.98
CA GLY A 119 11.07 16.21 -13.41
C GLY A 119 11.30 15.23 -12.27
N VAL A 120 10.53 15.36 -11.18
CA VAL A 120 10.53 14.43 -10.07
C VAL A 120 9.73 13.19 -10.43
N GLU A 121 10.26 12.00 -10.18
CA GLU A 121 9.54 10.75 -10.41
C GLU A 121 8.44 10.56 -9.37
N TRP A 122 7.24 10.22 -9.83
CA TRP A 122 6.11 9.97 -8.95
C TRP A 122 5.19 8.89 -9.48
N ASN A 123 4.48 8.24 -8.58
CA ASN A 123 3.40 7.30 -8.86
C ASN A 123 2.13 7.69 -8.11
N ALA A 124 0.97 7.26 -8.61
CA ALA A 124 -0.29 7.46 -7.93
C ALA A 124 -0.61 6.25 -7.03
N MET A 125 -0.97 6.54 -5.77
CA MET A 125 -1.65 5.60 -4.90
C MET A 125 -3.09 6.04 -4.75
N ALA A 126 -4.00 5.26 -5.34
CA ALA A 126 -5.41 5.60 -5.45
C ALA A 126 -6.26 4.63 -4.62
N VAL A 127 -7.05 5.19 -3.73
CA VAL A 127 -8.02 4.42 -2.94
C VAL A 127 -9.29 4.19 -3.74
N VAL A 128 -9.66 2.93 -3.90
CA VAL A 128 -10.92 2.53 -4.53
C VAL A 128 -11.95 2.28 -3.43
N ASN A 129 -13.01 3.06 -3.49
CA ASN A 129 -14.12 3.08 -2.53
C ASN A 129 -15.47 2.75 -3.19
N ASN A 130 -16.55 2.76 -2.43
CA ASN A 130 -17.88 2.44 -2.89
C ASN A 130 -18.46 3.37 -4.00
N GLN A 131 -17.87 4.56 -4.19
CA GLN A 131 -18.34 5.54 -5.17
C GLN A 131 -17.52 5.50 -6.46
N ASN A 132 -16.19 5.64 -6.36
CA ASN A 132 -15.34 5.65 -7.54
C ASN A 132 -15.22 4.27 -8.21
N ALA A 133 -15.47 3.18 -7.47
CA ALA A 133 -15.50 1.84 -8.03
C ALA A 133 -16.57 1.62 -9.11
N ASP A 134 -17.64 2.41 -9.12
CA ASP A 134 -18.72 2.33 -10.11
C ASP A 134 -18.39 3.14 -11.40
N HIS A 135 -17.28 3.86 -11.42
CA HIS A 135 -16.81 4.69 -12.54
C HIS A 135 -15.39 4.33 -13.01
N PRO A 136 -15.09 3.03 -13.29
CA PRO A 136 -13.71 2.57 -13.54
C PRO A 136 -13.04 3.25 -14.72
N ILE A 137 -13.78 3.51 -15.82
CA ILE A 137 -13.22 4.10 -17.04
C ILE A 137 -12.90 5.59 -16.85
N GLU A 138 -13.80 6.34 -16.21
CA GLU A 138 -13.57 7.74 -15.85
C GLU A 138 -12.37 7.85 -14.91
N PHE A 139 -12.29 6.95 -13.92
CA PHE A 139 -11.20 6.86 -12.97
C PHE A 139 -9.86 6.59 -13.66
N TYR A 140 -9.80 5.59 -14.54
CA TYR A 140 -8.58 5.23 -15.25
C TYR A 140 -8.14 6.32 -16.23
N ASN A 141 -9.06 6.85 -17.03
CA ASN A 141 -8.78 7.93 -17.97
C ASN A 141 -8.28 9.21 -17.29
N PHE A 142 -8.73 9.48 -16.05
CA PHE A 142 -8.18 10.59 -15.27
C PHE A 142 -6.67 10.46 -15.09
N PHE A 143 -6.15 9.28 -14.70
CA PHE A 143 -4.71 9.07 -14.54
C PHE A 143 -3.95 9.20 -15.87
N LYS A 144 -4.53 8.72 -16.97
CA LYS A 144 -3.95 8.90 -18.31
C LYS A 144 -3.85 10.39 -18.65
N ASN A 145 -4.90 11.16 -18.41
CA ASN A 145 -4.97 12.59 -18.74
C ASN A 145 -3.96 13.45 -17.95
N ILE A 146 -3.62 13.06 -16.72
CA ILE A 146 -2.60 13.76 -15.92
C ILE A 146 -1.18 13.23 -16.15
N GLY A 147 -1.00 12.27 -17.08
CA GLY A 147 0.29 11.66 -17.41
C GLY A 147 0.87 10.76 -16.32
N CYS A 148 0.02 10.13 -15.52
CA CYS A 148 0.47 9.18 -14.51
C CYS A 148 0.63 7.78 -15.11
N HIS A 149 1.86 7.35 -15.32
CA HIS A 149 2.16 6.03 -15.90
C HIS A 149 2.18 4.88 -14.90
N PHE A 150 2.33 5.15 -13.60
CA PHE A 150 2.41 4.12 -12.54
C PHE A 150 1.29 4.30 -11.53
N ILE A 151 0.36 3.33 -11.49
CA ILE A 151 -0.85 3.43 -10.70
C ILE A 151 -0.96 2.23 -9.76
N GLN A 152 -1.16 2.51 -8.47
CA GLN A 152 -1.46 1.52 -7.46
C GLN A 152 -2.90 1.69 -6.98
N PHE A 153 -3.74 0.67 -7.16
CA PHE A 153 -5.09 0.63 -6.62
C PHE A 153 -5.10 -0.02 -5.24
N THR A 154 -5.70 0.67 -4.28
CA THR A 154 -5.88 0.15 -2.92
C THR A 154 -7.37 0.08 -2.60
N PRO A 155 -7.99 -1.11 -2.57
CA PRO A 155 -9.40 -1.22 -2.19
C PRO A 155 -9.56 -0.88 -0.71
N ILE A 156 -10.39 0.10 -0.38
CA ILE A 156 -10.69 0.40 1.02
C ILE A 156 -11.72 -0.58 1.55
N VAL A 157 -11.34 -1.30 2.60
CA VAL A 157 -12.22 -2.17 3.37
C VAL A 157 -11.96 -1.89 4.84
N GLU A 158 -12.85 -1.15 5.46
CA GLU A 158 -12.77 -0.79 6.86
C GLU A 158 -13.95 -1.34 7.66
N ARG A 159 -13.69 -1.64 8.91
CA ARG A 159 -14.70 -2.14 9.83
C ARG A 159 -14.84 -1.20 11.01
N GLN A 160 -16.05 -1.03 11.49
CA GLN A 160 -16.35 -0.20 12.65
C GLN A 160 -17.14 -1.00 13.68
N ILE A 161 -17.01 -0.63 14.94
CA ILE A 161 -17.81 -1.19 16.03
C ILE A 161 -19.22 -0.61 15.91
N GLN A 162 -20.23 -1.47 16.00
CA GLN A 162 -21.64 -1.15 15.69
C GLN A 162 -22.23 0.01 16.50
N HIS A 163 -21.70 0.36 17.65
CA HIS A 163 -22.19 1.40 18.54
C HIS A 163 -21.17 2.51 18.82
N SER A 164 -20.11 2.63 18.01
CA SER A 164 -19.16 3.72 18.11
C SER A 164 -19.62 4.95 17.29
N ASP A 165 -19.14 6.12 17.67
CA ASP A 165 -19.33 7.37 16.90
C ASP A 165 -18.65 7.37 15.52
N GLY A 166 -18.28 6.22 15.01
CA GLY A 166 -17.67 6.01 13.69
C GLY A 166 -16.16 6.36 13.60
N ARG A 167 -15.53 6.73 14.69
CA ARG A 167 -14.10 7.13 14.72
C ARG A 167 -13.14 6.04 15.13
N HIS A 168 -13.64 4.89 15.58
CA HIS A 168 -12.80 3.77 16.01
C HIS A 168 -12.81 2.68 14.96
N LEU A 169 -11.72 2.58 14.20
CA LEU A 169 -11.44 1.42 13.38
C LEU A 169 -11.30 0.20 14.28
N ALA A 170 -11.99 -0.87 13.92
CA ALA A 170 -12.00 -2.08 14.71
C ALA A 170 -10.71 -2.88 14.54
N SER A 171 -10.21 -3.43 15.62
CA SER A 171 -9.15 -4.43 15.57
C SER A 171 -9.69 -5.75 15.02
N LEU A 172 -8.79 -6.66 14.59
CA LEU A 172 -9.20 -7.99 14.09
C LEU A 172 -9.90 -8.85 15.13
N LYS A 173 -9.76 -8.51 16.43
CA LYS A 173 -10.34 -9.25 17.54
C LYS A 173 -11.72 -8.77 17.95
N ASP A 174 -12.12 -7.59 17.51
CA ASP A 174 -13.43 -7.04 17.84
C ASP A 174 -14.54 -7.87 17.22
N LYS A 175 -15.62 -8.04 17.97
CA LYS A 175 -16.84 -8.77 17.55
C LYS A 175 -17.92 -7.76 17.15
N ASP A 176 -18.93 -8.24 16.44
CA ASP A 176 -20.10 -7.45 16.04
C ASP A 176 -19.74 -6.21 15.19
N LEU A 177 -18.89 -6.44 14.19
CA LEU A 177 -18.37 -5.41 13.31
C LEU A 177 -19.21 -5.27 12.05
N LEU A 178 -19.40 -4.03 11.64
CA LEU A 178 -19.97 -3.68 10.34
C LEU A 178 -18.88 -3.19 9.41
N VAL A 179 -18.96 -3.58 8.14
CA VAL A 179 -18.17 -2.95 7.08
C VAL A 179 -18.73 -1.53 6.86
N THR A 180 -17.85 -0.55 6.79
CA THR A 180 -18.24 0.85 6.62
C THR A 180 -18.93 1.06 5.27
N SER A 181 -19.83 2.05 5.20
CA SER A 181 -20.58 2.37 3.97
C SER A 181 -19.70 2.85 2.83
N TYR A 182 -18.52 3.38 3.12
CA TYR A 182 -17.56 3.84 2.11
C TYR A 182 -16.63 2.72 1.59
N SER A 183 -16.64 1.56 2.21
CA SER A 183 -15.86 0.40 1.73
C SER A 183 -16.37 -0.10 0.40
N VAL A 184 -15.44 -0.49 -0.47
CA VAL A 184 -15.77 -1.11 -1.76
C VAL A 184 -16.29 -2.53 -1.52
N SER A 185 -17.37 -2.92 -2.21
CA SER A 185 -17.85 -4.31 -2.17
C SER A 185 -17.00 -5.24 -3.05
N ALA A 186 -17.10 -6.54 -2.81
CA ALA A 186 -16.40 -7.54 -3.63
C ALA A 186 -16.87 -7.50 -5.09
N GLU A 187 -18.16 -7.27 -5.32
CA GLU A 187 -18.78 -7.17 -6.64
C GLU A 187 -18.26 -5.93 -7.39
N GLN A 188 -18.25 -4.76 -6.74
CA GLN A 188 -17.71 -3.51 -7.29
C GLN A 188 -16.21 -3.65 -7.61
N TRP A 189 -15.43 -4.20 -6.68
CA TRP A 189 -13.99 -4.39 -6.88
C TRP A 189 -13.68 -5.27 -8.10
N GLY A 190 -14.40 -6.39 -8.23
CA GLY A 190 -14.23 -7.28 -9.38
C GLY A 190 -14.65 -6.65 -10.70
N ALA A 191 -15.76 -5.89 -10.72
CA ALA A 191 -16.21 -5.17 -11.91
C ALA A 191 -15.24 -4.06 -12.30
N PHE A 192 -14.75 -3.28 -11.32
CA PHE A 192 -13.76 -2.23 -11.50
C PHE A 192 -12.48 -2.75 -12.16
N LEU A 193 -11.91 -3.82 -11.61
CA LEU A 193 -10.68 -4.40 -12.15
C LEU A 193 -10.87 -4.95 -13.57
N CYS A 194 -11.96 -5.66 -13.85
CA CYS A 194 -12.23 -6.18 -15.19
C CYS A 194 -12.39 -5.06 -16.21
N ALA A 195 -13.13 -4.00 -15.89
CA ALA A 195 -13.36 -2.88 -16.80
C ALA A 195 -12.06 -2.13 -17.13
N ILE A 196 -11.20 -1.92 -16.12
CA ILE A 196 -9.90 -1.28 -16.36
C ILE A 196 -8.98 -2.20 -17.16
N PHE A 197 -8.99 -3.51 -16.89
CA PHE A 197 -8.20 -4.46 -17.66
C PHE A 197 -8.57 -4.46 -19.14
N ASP A 198 -9.87 -4.37 -19.46
CA ASP A 198 -10.35 -4.30 -20.84
C ASP A 198 -9.86 -3.05 -21.60
N GLU A 199 -9.70 -1.93 -20.91
CA GLU A 199 -9.10 -0.73 -21.52
C GLU A 199 -7.59 -0.85 -21.61
N TRP A 200 -6.94 -1.25 -20.53
CA TRP A 200 -5.49 -1.33 -20.43
C TRP A 200 -4.86 -2.31 -21.43
N ILE A 201 -5.50 -3.46 -21.65
CA ILE A 201 -4.96 -4.50 -22.55
C ILE A 201 -4.98 -4.09 -24.04
N LYS A 202 -5.81 -3.11 -24.41
CA LYS A 202 -5.95 -2.69 -25.82
C LYS A 202 -4.71 -1.97 -26.33
N GLU A 203 -4.22 -0.97 -25.59
CA GLU A 203 -3.20 -0.04 -26.09
C GLU A 203 -2.19 0.40 -25.02
N ASP A 204 -2.45 0.13 -23.72
CA ASP A 204 -1.70 0.75 -22.61
C ASP A 204 -0.62 -0.18 -22.03
N VAL A 205 -0.54 -1.44 -22.46
CA VAL A 205 0.47 -2.40 -21.97
C VAL A 205 1.87 -1.95 -22.37
N GLY A 206 2.74 -1.75 -21.36
CA GLY A 206 4.09 -1.27 -21.55
C GLY A 206 4.26 0.25 -21.40
N ASP A 207 3.16 1.02 -21.52
CA ASP A 207 3.18 2.47 -21.31
C ASP A 207 2.59 2.85 -19.94
N TYR A 208 1.52 2.17 -19.53
CA TYR A 208 0.88 2.36 -18.22
C TYR A 208 1.00 1.10 -17.37
N TYR A 209 1.52 1.25 -16.16
CA TYR A 209 1.79 0.16 -15.24
C TYR A 209 0.77 0.19 -14.10
N ILE A 210 -0.07 -0.85 -14.05
CA ILE A 210 -1.02 -1.05 -12.97
C ILE A 210 -0.45 -2.13 -12.05
N GLN A 211 0.05 -1.72 -10.89
CA GLN A 211 0.82 -2.59 -9.98
C GLN A 211 0.13 -3.93 -9.69
N LEU A 212 -1.21 -3.93 -9.55
CA LEU A 212 -1.97 -5.16 -9.28
C LEU A 212 -1.94 -6.13 -10.46
N PHE A 213 -2.00 -5.62 -11.71
CA PHE A 213 -1.96 -6.46 -12.90
C PHE A 213 -0.56 -7.04 -13.10
N ASP A 214 0.48 -6.22 -12.94
CA ASP A 214 1.87 -6.68 -13.04
C ASP A 214 2.21 -7.72 -11.98
N ALA A 215 1.78 -7.51 -10.73
CA ALA A 215 1.98 -8.45 -9.64
C ALA A 215 1.17 -9.75 -9.83
N THR A 216 -0.01 -9.67 -10.44
CA THR A 216 -0.80 -10.84 -10.82
C THR A 216 -0.10 -11.63 -11.93
N LEU A 217 0.37 -10.95 -12.97
CA LEU A 217 1.14 -11.56 -14.06
C LEU A 217 2.41 -12.25 -13.53
N ALA A 218 3.13 -11.62 -12.60
CA ALA A 218 4.30 -12.24 -11.97
C ALA A 218 3.96 -13.60 -11.35
N ASN A 219 2.84 -13.71 -10.63
CA ASN A 219 2.37 -14.99 -10.09
C ASN A 219 2.01 -16.02 -11.16
N TRP A 220 1.41 -15.59 -12.28
CA TRP A 220 1.11 -16.49 -13.41
C TRP A 220 2.36 -17.09 -14.05
N VAL A 221 3.45 -16.34 -14.12
CA VAL A 221 4.72 -16.82 -14.69
C VAL A 221 5.68 -17.39 -13.62
N GLY A 222 5.21 -17.58 -12.39
CA GLY A 222 5.99 -18.19 -11.31
C GLY A 222 7.07 -17.29 -10.70
N VAL A 223 6.96 -15.96 -10.89
CA VAL A 223 7.87 -14.96 -10.31
C VAL A 223 7.25 -14.39 -9.03
N THR A 224 8.09 -14.04 -8.06
CA THR A 224 7.62 -13.39 -6.82
C THR A 224 6.98 -12.04 -7.13
N PRO A 225 5.73 -11.80 -6.69
CA PRO A 225 5.04 -10.55 -6.96
C PRO A 225 5.66 -9.37 -6.21
N SER A 226 5.60 -8.18 -6.79
CA SER A 226 6.12 -6.94 -6.21
C SER A 226 5.34 -6.45 -4.99
N ILE A 227 4.12 -6.96 -4.75
CA ILE A 227 3.26 -6.58 -3.61
C ILE A 227 3.02 -7.74 -2.66
N CYS A 228 3.11 -7.46 -1.37
CA CYS A 228 2.93 -8.46 -0.32
C CYS A 228 1.52 -9.04 -0.28
N THR A 229 0.50 -8.31 -0.74
CA THR A 229 -0.89 -8.77 -0.76
C THR A 229 -1.07 -10.02 -1.61
N LEU A 230 -0.37 -10.13 -2.73
CA LEU A 230 -0.38 -11.29 -3.62
C LEU A 230 0.75 -12.30 -3.35
N ALA A 231 1.67 -12.01 -2.43
CA ALA A 231 2.71 -12.94 -2.03
C ALA A 231 2.16 -14.05 -1.10
N ARG A 232 2.82 -15.21 -1.08
CA ARG A 232 2.43 -16.37 -0.28
C ARG A 232 2.47 -16.10 1.23
N THR A 233 3.44 -15.32 1.68
CA THR A 233 3.63 -14.95 3.09
C THR A 233 3.72 -13.44 3.22
N CYS A 234 3.39 -12.90 4.38
CA CYS A 234 3.82 -11.55 4.71
C CYS A 234 5.33 -11.57 4.95
N GLY A 235 6.05 -10.64 4.34
CA GLY A 235 7.50 -10.54 4.47
C GLY A 235 7.93 -9.83 5.76
N HIS A 236 9.14 -9.28 5.73
CA HIS A 236 9.71 -8.49 6.81
C HIS A 236 9.46 -6.98 6.61
N ALA A 237 8.26 -6.62 6.15
CA ALA A 237 7.84 -5.24 5.92
C ALA A 237 7.26 -4.63 7.21
N GLY A 238 8.09 -4.59 8.27
CA GLY A 238 7.72 -3.94 9.52
C GLY A 238 7.61 -2.42 9.37
N VAL A 239 6.84 -1.80 10.24
CA VAL A 239 6.72 -0.34 10.33
C VAL A 239 7.23 0.14 11.67
N MET A 240 7.95 1.27 11.65
CA MET A 240 8.40 1.93 12.88
C MET A 240 7.69 3.27 13.05
N GLU A 241 7.04 3.44 14.19
CA GLU A 241 6.40 4.68 14.57
C GLU A 241 7.40 5.73 15.07
N HIS A 242 6.96 6.99 15.10
CA HIS A 242 7.80 8.14 15.48
C HIS A 242 8.39 8.08 16.89
N ASN A 243 7.85 7.25 17.78
CA ASN A 243 8.33 7.01 19.15
C ASN A 243 9.33 5.84 19.25
N GLY A 244 9.58 5.13 18.15
CA GLY A 244 10.47 3.99 18.05
C GLY A 244 9.80 2.64 18.24
N ASP A 245 8.49 2.59 18.40
CA ASP A 245 7.73 1.34 18.43
C ASP A 245 7.73 0.69 17.05
N VAL A 246 8.00 -0.61 17.00
CA VAL A 246 8.05 -1.39 15.77
C VAL A 246 6.90 -2.40 15.77
N TYR A 247 6.18 -2.44 14.65
CA TYR A 247 5.04 -3.34 14.44
C TYR A 247 5.28 -4.29 13.27
N ALA A 248 4.54 -5.38 13.25
CA ALA A 248 4.68 -6.45 12.26
C ALA A 248 4.42 -5.99 10.82
N CYS A 249 3.54 -5.01 10.62
CA CYS A 249 3.14 -4.44 9.34
C CYS A 249 2.40 -3.12 9.57
N ASP A 250 2.41 -2.23 8.59
CA ASP A 250 1.70 -0.94 8.57
C ASP A 250 0.17 -1.08 8.67
N HIS A 251 -0.40 -2.17 8.13
CA HIS A 251 -1.82 -2.51 8.29
C HIS A 251 -2.17 -3.06 9.69
N PHE A 252 -1.19 -3.36 10.52
CA PHE A 252 -1.36 -4.00 11.82
C PHE A 252 -0.67 -3.22 12.95
N VAL A 253 -0.86 -1.89 12.96
CA VAL A 253 -0.38 -1.01 14.03
C VAL A 253 -1.35 -1.08 15.23
N PHE A 254 -1.45 -2.27 15.82
CA PHE A 254 -2.24 -2.55 17.02
C PHE A 254 -1.34 -3.14 18.12
N PRO A 255 -1.66 -2.95 19.40
CA PRO A 255 -0.82 -3.41 20.51
C PRO A 255 -0.38 -4.87 20.41
N GLU A 256 -1.25 -5.76 19.93
CA GLU A 256 -1.00 -7.20 19.79
C GLU A 256 0.02 -7.55 18.68
N TYR A 257 0.27 -6.65 17.76
CA TYR A 257 1.26 -6.81 16.68
C TYR A 257 2.53 -6.00 16.89
N LYS A 258 2.67 -5.37 18.06
CA LYS A 258 3.89 -4.67 18.45
C LYS A 258 4.99 -5.68 18.73
N LEU A 259 6.13 -5.54 18.05
CA LEU A 259 7.31 -6.40 18.18
C LEU A 259 8.24 -5.92 19.29
N GLY A 260 8.26 -4.63 19.54
CA GLY A 260 9.09 -3.98 20.55
C GLY A 260 9.31 -2.51 20.28
N ASN A 261 10.35 -1.95 20.91
CA ASN A 261 10.83 -0.60 20.65
C ASN A 261 12.32 -0.65 20.29
N ILE A 262 12.72 0.14 19.29
CA ILE A 262 14.10 0.16 18.79
C ILE A 262 15.12 0.64 19.85
N LYS A 263 14.66 1.28 20.91
CA LYS A 263 15.51 1.69 22.05
C LYS A 263 15.96 0.49 22.88
N ASP A 264 15.14 -0.56 22.94
CA ASP A 264 15.32 -1.71 23.83
C ASP A 264 15.81 -2.97 23.09
N LYS A 265 15.39 -3.13 21.80
CA LYS A 265 15.72 -4.30 20.97
C LYS A 265 16.22 -3.83 19.60
N THR A 266 17.04 -4.65 18.97
CA THR A 266 17.48 -4.39 17.58
C THR A 266 16.35 -4.71 16.58
N LEU A 267 16.39 -4.06 15.42
CA LEU A 267 15.47 -4.37 14.32
C LEU A 267 15.57 -5.84 13.90
N THR A 268 16.78 -6.38 13.85
CA THR A 268 17.01 -7.80 13.52
C THR A 268 16.31 -8.72 14.52
N GLU A 269 16.49 -8.51 15.83
CA GLU A 269 15.81 -9.32 16.86
C GLU A 269 14.28 -9.25 16.72
N MET A 270 13.72 -8.07 16.43
CA MET A 270 12.30 -7.89 16.25
C MET A 270 11.77 -8.56 14.99
N MET A 271 12.41 -8.33 13.84
CA MET A 271 11.96 -8.82 12.55
C MET A 271 12.16 -10.33 12.36
N TYR A 272 13.09 -10.94 13.08
CA TYR A 272 13.30 -12.39 13.09
C TYR A 272 12.75 -13.07 14.35
N SER A 273 11.97 -12.34 15.16
CA SER A 273 11.30 -12.93 16.34
C SER A 273 10.31 -14.03 15.95
N PRO A 274 10.06 -15.01 16.83
CA PRO A 274 9.02 -16.03 16.61
C PRO A 274 7.64 -15.41 16.31
N GLN A 275 7.32 -14.26 16.94
CA GLN A 275 6.09 -13.51 16.71
C GLN A 275 5.99 -13.06 15.25
N GLN A 276 7.02 -12.40 14.72
CA GLN A 276 7.02 -11.90 13.33
C GLN A 276 7.04 -13.03 12.31
N LEU A 277 7.83 -14.07 12.54
CA LEU A 277 7.88 -15.23 11.65
C LEU A 277 6.54 -15.97 11.59
N THR A 278 5.87 -16.09 12.73
CA THR A 278 4.53 -16.68 12.80
C THR A 278 3.50 -15.81 12.10
N PHE A 279 3.54 -14.49 12.32
CA PHE A 279 2.69 -13.52 11.61
C PHE A 279 2.82 -13.69 10.08
N GLY A 280 4.05 -13.71 9.57
CA GLY A 280 4.31 -13.87 8.14
C GLY A 280 3.77 -15.18 7.57
N LYS A 281 4.03 -16.31 8.23
CA LYS A 281 3.58 -17.65 7.82
C LYS A 281 2.07 -17.83 7.92
N ASN A 282 1.42 -17.18 8.88
CA ASN A 282 -0.02 -17.29 9.12
C ASN A 282 -0.85 -16.76 7.94
N LYS A 283 -0.29 -15.91 7.09
CA LYS A 283 -0.93 -15.51 5.85
C LYS A 283 -1.33 -16.72 4.99
N HIS A 284 -0.47 -17.73 4.89
CA HIS A 284 -0.75 -18.98 4.15
C HIS A 284 -1.38 -20.05 5.05
N ASN A 285 -0.88 -20.23 6.26
CA ASN A 285 -1.26 -21.35 7.11
C ASN A 285 -2.72 -21.28 7.58
N LEU A 286 -3.24 -20.06 7.79
CA LEU A 286 -4.60 -19.82 8.28
C LEU A 286 -5.63 -19.66 7.16
N LEU A 287 -5.30 -20.00 5.92
CA LEU A 287 -6.26 -19.94 4.82
C LEU A 287 -7.38 -20.95 5.03
N PRO A 288 -8.64 -20.56 4.81
CA PRO A 288 -9.78 -21.47 4.91
C PRO A 288 -9.76 -22.51 3.76
N LYS A 289 -10.59 -23.55 3.89
CA LYS A 289 -10.64 -24.66 2.94
C LYS A 289 -10.96 -24.19 1.52
N GLN A 290 -11.92 -23.28 1.37
CA GLN A 290 -12.28 -22.71 0.07
C GLN A 290 -11.08 -22.08 -0.66
N CYS A 291 -10.16 -21.41 0.05
CA CYS A 291 -8.95 -20.86 -0.53
C CYS A 291 -7.99 -21.98 -0.98
N LYS A 292 -7.79 -23.00 -0.15
CA LYS A 292 -6.87 -24.11 -0.43
C LYS A 292 -7.31 -24.96 -1.64
N GLU A 293 -8.61 -25.02 -1.92
CA GLU A 293 -9.21 -25.72 -3.06
C GLU A 293 -9.43 -24.80 -4.28
N CYS A 294 -9.09 -23.50 -4.17
CA CYS A 294 -9.33 -22.53 -5.24
C CYS A 294 -8.29 -22.68 -6.36
N PRO A 295 -8.70 -22.80 -7.63
CA PRO A 295 -7.76 -22.88 -8.75
C PRO A 295 -6.88 -21.65 -8.94
N TYR A 296 -7.29 -20.50 -8.40
CA TYR A 296 -6.54 -19.24 -8.45
C TYR A 296 -5.72 -18.97 -7.19
N MET A 297 -5.55 -19.95 -6.31
CA MET A 297 -4.81 -19.79 -5.06
C MET A 297 -3.38 -19.32 -5.29
N PHE A 298 -2.72 -19.82 -6.31
CA PHE A 298 -1.35 -19.49 -6.67
C PHE A 298 -1.17 -18.00 -7.05
N ALA A 299 -2.20 -17.40 -7.67
CA ALA A 299 -2.18 -15.99 -8.08
C ALA A 299 -2.66 -15.05 -6.97
N CYS A 300 -3.69 -15.44 -6.20
CA CYS A 300 -4.32 -14.63 -5.16
C CYS A 300 -3.60 -14.72 -3.80
N ASN A 301 -3.14 -15.91 -3.42
CA ASN A 301 -2.57 -16.21 -2.09
C ASN A 301 -3.46 -15.75 -0.92
N GLY A 302 -4.79 -15.66 -1.17
CA GLY A 302 -5.78 -15.22 -0.19
C GLY A 302 -5.71 -13.73 0.16
N GLU A 303 -4.92 -12.94 -0.55
CA GLU A 303 -4.72 -11.50 -0.39
C GLU A 303 -4.34 -11.08 1.05
N CYS A 304 -4.53 -9.82 1.45
CA CYS A 304 -4.09 -9.31 2.76
C CYS A 304 -4.91 -9.90 3.92
N PRO A 305 -4.26 -10.41 4.99
CA PRO A 305 -4.96 -10.88 6.18
C PRO A 305 -5.88 -9.84 6.84
N LYS A 306 -5.62 -8.54 6.67
CA LYS A 306 -6.48 -7.46 7.17
C LYS A 306 -7.93 -7.63 6.72
N ASN A 307 -8.13 -8.09 5.47
CA ASN A 307 -9.45 -8.21 4.85
C ASN A 307 -10.08 -9.61 5.02
N ARG A 308 -9.49 -10.51 5.82
CA ARG A 308 -9.93 -11.90 6.00
C ARG A 308 -10.81 -12.08 7.24
N PHE A 309 -12.01 -11.58 7.18
CA PHE A 309 -12.93 -11.59 8.34
C PHE A 309 -14.31 -12.18 8.06
N ILE A 310 -14.54 -12.72 6.85
CA ILE A 310 -15.78 -13.42 6.55
C ILE A 310 -15.58 -14.95 6.60
N THR A 311 -16.69 -15.69 6.62
CA THR A 311 -16.69 -17.16 6.57
C THR A 311 -16.74 -17.65 5.12
N ASP A 312 -16.09 -18.78 4.86
CA ASP A 312 -16.15 -19.46 3.57
C ASP A 312 -17.43 -20.28 3.39
N CYS A 313 -17.60 -20.91 2.22
CA CYS A 313 -18.78 -21.74 1.92
C CYS A 313 -18.88 -23.02 2.79
N TYR A 314 -17.85 -23.37 3.54
CA TYR A 314 -17.82 -24.47 4.51
C TYR A 314 -18.05 -24.02 5.96
N GLY A 315 -18.33 -22.71 6.17
CA GLY A 315 -18.47 -22.13 7.49
C GLY A 315 -17.14 -21.85 8.22
N MET A 316 -15.99 -21.95 7.53
CA MET A 316 -14.68 -21.65 8.12
C MET A 316 -14.37 -20.15 8.07
N PRO A 317 -13.88 -19.55 9.17
CA PRO A 317 -13.50 -18.14 9.20
C PRO A 317 -12.20 -17.91 8.42
N GLY A 318 -11.96 -16.63 8.06
CA GLY A 318 -10.70 -16.20 7.46
C GLY A 318 -10.71 -16.10 5.93
N LEU A 319 -11.89 -16.10 5.31
CA LEU A 319 -12.01 -15.75 3.91
C LEU A 319 -11.91 -14.23 3.71
N ASN A 320 -11.21 -13.81 2.67
CA ASN A 320 -11.10 -12.40 2.31
C ASN A 320 -12.45 -11.84 1.87
N TYR A 321 -12.80 -10.67 2.39
CA TYR A 321 -14.03 -9.97 2.07
C TYR A 321 -14.20 -9.69 0.56
N LEU A 322 -13.10 -9.39 -0.12
CA LEU A 322 -13.07 -9.13 -1.57
C LEU A 322 -12.87 -10.39 -2.43
N CYS A 323 -12.92 -11.60 -1.83
CA CYS A 323 -12.62 -12.87 -2.51
C CYS A 323 -13.36 -13.04 -3.84
N LYS A 324 -14.67 -12.74 -3.89
CA LYS A 324 -15.49 -12.86 -5.11
C LYS A 324 -14.98 -11.95 -6.22
N GLY A 325 -14.56 -10.72 -5.87
CA GLY A 325 -14.02 -9.74 -6.80
C GLY A 325 -12.69 -10.18 -7.38
N TYR A 326 -11.74 -10.61 -6.53
CA TYR A 326 -10.47 -11.15 -6.99
C TYR A 326 -10.66 -12.39 -7.86
N LYS A 327 -11.52 -13.34 -7.46
CA LYS A 327 -11.79 -14.54 -8.25
C LYS A 327 -12.36 -14.19 -9.62
N ARG A 328 -13.29 -13.22 -9.70
CA ARG A 328 -13.84 -12.72 -10.97
C ARG A 328 -12.73 -12.14 -11.86
N CYS A 329 -11.91 -11.26 -11.32
CA CYS A 329 -10.82 -10.63 -12.06
C CYS A 329 -9.80 -11.67 -12.54
N LEU A 330 -9.33 -12.56 -11.67
CA LEU A 330 -8.35 -13.60 -12.00
C LEU A 330 -8.85 -14.59 -13.05
N LEU A 331 -10.14 -14.95 -13.02
CA LEU A 331 -10.76 -15.77 -14.06
C LEU A 331 -10.81 -15.01 -15.39
N TYR A 332 -11.20 -13.75 -15.35
CA TYR A 332 -11.38 -12.92 -16.54
C TYR A 332 -10.06 -12.56 -17.21
N THR A 333 -9.02 -12.30 -16.44
CA THR A 333 -7.68 -11.92 -16.92
C THR A 333 -6.75 -13.11 -17.12
N SER A 334 -7.24 -14.36 -16.92
CA SER A 334 -6.43 -15.55 -17.12
C SER A 334 -6.15 -15.77 -18.62
N PRO A 335 -4.93 -16.23 -18.98
CA PRO A 335 -4.64 -16.61 -20.35
C PRO A 335 -5.65 -17.67 -20.83
N SER A 336 -6.28 -17.44 -21.98
CA SER A 336 -7.19 -18.42 -22.58
C SER A 336 -6.38 -19.66 -23.01
N PRO A 337 -6.91 -20.91 -22.80
CA PRO A 337 -6.30 -22.09 -23.39
C PRO A 337 -6.19 -22.06 -24.92
N ARG A 338 -6.83 -21.06 -25.56
CA ARG A 338 -6.77 -20.84 -27.02
C ARG A 338 -5.61 -19.95 -27.44
N ASP A 339 -4.92 -19.30 -26.49
CA ASP A 339 -3.81 -18.38 -26.72
C ASP A 339 -2.44 -19.02 -26.42
N SER A 340 -2.44 -20.35 -26.13
CA SER A 340 -1.23 -21.18 -25.90
C SER A 340 -0.90 -22.05 -27.09
#